data_60ffb78c42e8d06993895370284136df
#
_entry.id   60ffb78c42e8d06993895370284136df
#
_cell.length_a   1.000
_cell.length_b   1.000
_cell.length_c   1.000
_cell.angle_alpha   90.00
_cell.angle_beta   90.00
_cell.angle_gamma   90.00
#
_symmetry.space_group_name_H-M   'P 1'
#
loop_
_entity.id
_entity.type
_entity.pdbx_description
1 polymer ?
#
loop_
_entity_poly.entity_id
_entity_poly.type
_entity_poly.pdbx_seq_one_letter_code
_entity_poly.pdbx_strand_id
1 'polypeptide(L)'
;MWKARFRNVIIPKENKFTKCGVCVALKLCLQGTTDKDKRKSFAIKRKLHNEQQMAERRVYYGNCLRAERDPKRYLSLILDGMDQSKTNIPHANCLSKDETYHFLRTHITGAISHGHGRIFSVIDLMRWPHDSNLTLSVLLRIFLDLSKV
;
A
#
# COMPACT_ATOMS: atom_id res chain seq x y z
N MET A 1 12.52 12.42 16.21
CA MET A 1 13.76 11.64 16.28
C MET A 1 14.37 11.28 14.92
N TRP A 2 13.67 10.66 13.94
CA TRP A 2 14.30 10.24 12.69
C TRP A 2 14.73 11.40 11.76
N LYS A 3 14.03 12.55 11.71
CA LYS A 3 14.44 13.73 10.93
C LYS A 3 15.80 14.29 11.33
N ALA A 4 16.21 14.16 12.58
CA ALA A 4 17.54 14.57 13.02
C ALA A 4 18.63 13.60 12.53
N ARG A 5 18.29 12.32 12.39
CA ARG A 5 19.21 11.26 11.94
C ARG A 5 19.36 11.21 10.41
N PHE A 6 18.30 11.60 9.68
CA PHE A 6 18.24 11.53 8.22
C PHE A 6 17.95 12.90 7.60
N ARG A 7 18.88 13.84 7.82
CA ARG A 7 18.75 15.25 7.36
C ARG A 7 18.57 15.39 5.85
N ASN A 8 19.10 14.46 5.08
CA ASN A 8 19.07 14.48 3.61
C ASN A 8 17.80 13.83 3.02
N VAL A 9 16.92 13.28 3.86
CA VAL A 9 15.66 12.69 3.39
C VAL A 9 14.57 13.75 3.39
N ILE A 10 14.14 14.14 2.21
CA ILE A 10 13.05 15.08 2.00
C ILE A 10 11.78 14.30 1.81
N ILE A 11 10.81 14.48 2.72
CA ILE A 11 9.46 13.97 2.53
C ILE A 11 8.68 15.02 1.76
N PRO A 12 8.17 14.71 0.56
CA PRO A 12 7.34 15.65 -0.20
C PRO A 12 6.12 16.07 0.63
N LYS A 13 5.86 17.36 0.69
CA LYS A 13 4.67 17.92 1.37
C LYS A 13 3.38 17.62 0.60
N GLU A 14 3.49 17.41 -0.70
CA GLU A 14 2.34 17.07 -1.54
C GLU A 14 2.05 15.58 -1.50
N ASN A 15 0.79 15.26 -1.28
CA ASN A 15 0.31 13.89 -1.27
C ASN A 15 0.15 13.41 -2.72
N LYS A 16 1.18 12.74 -3.27
CA LYS A 16 1.18 12.19 -4.63
C LYS A 16 0.59 10.76 -4.69
N PHE A 17 -0.10 10.32 -3.66
CA PHE A 17 -0.74 9.02 -3.68
C PHE A 17 -1.72 8.88 -4.84
N THR A 18 -1.75 7.70 -5.42
CA THR A 18 -2.69 7.34 -6.48
C THR A 18 -4.12 7.58 -6.02
N LYS A 19 -4.83 8.44 -6.71
CA LYS A 19 -6.23 8.71 -6.40
C LYS A 19 -7.08 7.58 -6.93
N CYS A 20 -8.12 7.22 -6.17
CA CYS A 20 -9.12 6.27 -6.64
C CYS A 20 -9.70 6.70 -8.00
N GLY A 21 -9.67 5.81 -9.00
CA GLY A 21 -10.13 6.10 -10.37
C GLY A 21 -11.58 6.61 -10.40
N VAL A 22 -12.46 6.02 -9.59
CA VAL A 22 -13.86 6.46 -9.46
C VAL A 22 -13.96 7.89 -8.93
N CYS A 23 -13.15 8.24 -7.91
CA CYS A 23 -13.11 9.61 -7.38
C CYS A 23 -12.63 10.60 -8.44
N VAL A 24 -11.65 10.23 -9.27
CA VAL A 24 -11.15 11.09 -10.36
C VAL A 24 -12.21 11.24 -11.43
N ALA A 25 -12.81 10.15 -11.89
CA ALA A 25 -13.86 10.16 -12.92
C ALA A 25 -15.07 11.02 -12.49
N LEU A 26 -15.58 10.81 -11.28
CA LEU A 26 -16.70 11.60 -10.75
C LEU A 26 -16.35 13.10 -10.58
N LYS A 27 -15.10 13.39 -10.23
CA LYS A 27 -14.63 14.79 -10.17
C LYS A 27 -14.64 15.44 -11.56
N LEU A 28 -14.11 14.75 -12.57
CA LEU A 28 -14.10 15.25 -13.96
C LEU A 28 -15.51 15.43 -14.52
N CYS A 29 -16.42 14.46 -14.26
CA CYS A 29 -17.83 14.59 -14.63
C CYS A 29 -18.50 15.82 -14.00
N LEU A 30 -18.22 16.07 -12.71
CA LEU A 30 -18.75 17.25 -12.02
C LEU A 30 -18.20 18.57 -12.56
N GLN A 31 -16.95 18.60 -13.02
CA GLN A 31 -16.32 19.79 -13.59
C GLN A 31 -16.76 20.05 -15.03
N GLY A 32 -16.96 19.01 -15.84
CA GLY A 32 -17.32 19.13 -17.25
C GLY A 32 -18.82 19.27 -17.54
N THR A 33 -19.70 19.12 -16.52
CA THR A 33 -21.16 19.14 -16.72
C THR A 33 -21.76 20.47 -16.28
N THR A 34 -22.45 21.18 -17.19
CA THR A 34 -23.22 22.41 -16.91
C THR A 34 -24.67 22.10 -16.56
N ASP A 35 -25.20 20.95 -16.95
CA ASP A 35 -26.54 20.47 -16.66
C ASP A 35 -26.73 20.23 -15.17
N LYS A 36 -27.72 20.91 -14.57
CA LYS A 36 -27.99 20.85 -13.12
C LYS A 36 -28.39 19.46 -12.63
N ASP A 37 -29.17 18.70 -13.39
CA ASP A 37 -29.70 17.42 -12.98
C ASP A 37 -28.59 16.33 -13.07
N LYS A 38 -27.79 16.34 -14.13
CA LYS A 38 -26.63 15.50 -14.26
C LYS A 38 -25.59 15.77 -13.14
N ARG A 39 -25.35 17.07 -12.86
CA ARG A 39 -24.47 17.50 -11.79
C ARG A 39 -24.92 16.98 -10.41
N LYS A 40 -26.22 17.07 -10.12
CA LYS A 40 -26.83 16.54 -8.91
C LYS A 40 -26.64 15.01 -8.81
N SER A 41 -26.89 14.28 -9.90
CA SER A 41 -26.67 12.84 -9.98
C SER A 41 -25.21 12.44 -9.69
N PHE A 42 -24.23 13.13 -10.30
CA PHE A 42 -22.82 12.87 -10.03
C PHE A 42 -22.41 13.21 -8.60
N ALA A 43 -22.98 14.25 -7.99
CA ALA A 43 -22.73 14.61 -6.60
C ALA A 43 -23.23 13.52 -5.65
N ILE A 44 -24.42 12.97 -5.90
CA ILE A 44 -24.98 11.84 -5.13
C ILE A 44 -24.08 10.61 -5.27
N LYS A 45 -23.70 10.24 -6.48
CA LYS A 45 -22.78 9.09 -6.71
C LYS A 45 -21.45 9.27 -5.97
N ARG A 46 -20.88 10.48 -5.98
CA ARG A 46 -19.64 10.78 -5.26
C ARG A 46 -19.83 10.67 -3.75
N LYS A 47 -20.95 11.13 -3.22
CA LYS A 47 -21.27 11.00 -1.79
C LYS A 47 -21.36 9.54 -1.38
N LEU A 48 -22.11 8.71 -2.10
CA LEU A 48 -22.25 7.28 -1.85
C LEU A 48 -20.89 6.54 -1.92
N HIS A 49 -20.09 6.84 -2.94
CA HIS A 49 -18.75 6.26 -3.06
C HIS A 49 -17.85 6.64 -1.88
N ASN A 50 -17.88 7.90 -1.43
CA ASN A 50 -17.12 8.33 -0.25
C ASN A 50 -17.60 7.64 1.03
N GLU A 51 -18.92 7.49 1.21
CA GLU A 51 -19.50 6.79 2.36
C GLU A 51 -19.06 5.33 2.42
N GLN A 52 -19.05 4.64 1.26
CA GLN A 52 -18.55 3.28 1.15
C GLN A 52 -17.07 3.19 1.53
N GLN A 53 -16.22 4.04 0.97
CA GLN A 53 -14.79 4.08 1.33
C GLN A 53 -14.57 4.33 2.82
N MET A 54 -15.38 5.23 3.42
CA MET A 54 -15.27 5.50 4.84
C MET A 54 -15.75 4.33 5.70
N ALA A 55 -16.75 3.57 5.24
CA ALA A 55 -17.19 2.34 5.93
C ALA A 55 -16.08 1.28 5.92
N GLU A 56 -15.45 1.03 4.77
CA GLU A 56 -14.32 0.10 4.65
C GLU A 56 -13.15 0.51 5.56
N ARG A 57 -12.79 1.79 5.58
CA ARG A 57 -11.74 2.32 6.47
C ARG A 57 -12.07 2.14 7.95
N ARG A 58 -13.32 2.31 8.36
CA ARG A 58 -13.74 2.07 9.75
C ARG A 58 -13.55 0.62 10.15
N VAL A 59 -13.89 -0.33 9.28
CA VAL A 59 -13.65 -1.76 9.53
C VAL A 59 -12.16 -2.04 9.68
N TYR A 60 -11.37 -1.53 8.74
CA TYR A 60 -9.92 -1.68 8.78
C TYR A 60 -9.31 -1.16 10.09
N TYR A 61 -9.55 0.12 10.42
CA TYR A 61 -9.03 0.70 11.66
C TYR A 61 -9.59 0.03 12.92
N GLY A 62 -10.85 -0.41 12.88
CA GLY A 62 -11.44 -1.19 13.97
C GLY A 62 -10.70 -2.51 14.23
N ASN A 63 -10.29 -3.20 13.18
CA ASN A 63 -9.50 -4.43 13.28
C ASN A 63 -8.07 -4.15 13.78
N CYS A 64 -7.43 -3.07 13.32
CA CYS A 64 -6.13 -2.63 13.83
C CYS A 64 -6.18 -2.38 15.34
N LEU A 65 -7.14 -1.59 15.81
CA LEU A 65 -7.32 -1.27 17.22
C LEU A 65 -7.64 -2.51 18.08
N ARG A 66 -8.40 -3.47 17.56
CA ARG A 66 -8.65 -4.74 18.27
C ARG A 66 -7.36 -5.53 18.44
N ALA A 67 -6.55 -5.63 17.38
CA ALA A 67 -5.29 -6.35 17.44
C ALA A 67 -4.28 -5.64 18.35
N GLU A 68 -4.25 -4.31 18.40
CA GLU A 68 -3.40 -3.54 19.30
C GLU A 68 -3.79 -3.73 20.78
N ARG A 69 -5.09 -3.83 21.07
CA ARG A 69 -5.60 -4.03 22.45
C ARG A 69 -5.40 -5.45 22.97
N ASP A 70 -5.54 -6.45 22.10
CA ASP A 70 -5.41 -7.86 22.46
C ASP A 70 -4.70 -8.63 21.35
N PRO A 71 -3.36 -8.49 21.24
CA PRO A 71 -2.57 -9.12 20.19
C PRO A 71 -2.50 -10.65 20.31
N LYS A 72 -2.83 -11.21 21.47
CA LYS A 72 -2.88 -12.67 21.66
C LYS A 72 -4.11 -13.30 21.03
N ARG A 73 -5.19 -12.55 20.91
CA ARG A 73 -6.47 -13.03 20.38
C ARG A 73 -6.73 -12.61 18.94
N TYR A 74 -6.25 -11.42 18.57
CA TYR A 74 -6.54 -10.82 17.26
C TYR A 74 -5.26 -10.51 16.52
N LEU A 75 -5.19 -10.95 15.27
CA LEU A 75 -4.12 -10.58 14.35
C LEU A 75 -4.68 -9.68 13.25
N SER A 76 -4.12 -8.49 13.11
CA SER A 76 -4.35 -7.59 11.97
C SER A 76 -3.04 -7.45 11.21
N LEU A 77 -3.00 -7.99 10.00
CA LEU A 77 -1.83 -8.02 9.14
C LEU A 77 -2.17 -7.36 7.80
N ILE A 78 -1.31 -6.44 7.35
CA ILE A 78 -1.26 -5.98 5.97
C ILE A 78 -0.07 -6.63 5.30
N LEU A 79 -0.26 -7.09 4.08
CA LEU A 79 0.79 -7.62 3.23
C LEU A 79 0.64 -7.01 1.84
N ASP A 80 1.74 -6.46 1.31
CA ASP A 80 1.76 -5.84 -0.01
C ASP A 80 3.12 -6.02 -0.67
N GLY A 81 3.11 -6.23 -1.99
CA GLY A 81 4.31 -6.33 -2.82
C GLY A 81 4.66 -4.97 -3.43
N MET A 82 5.93 -4.60 -3.40
CA MET A 82 6.39 -3.39 -4.08
C MET A 82 6.47 -3.62 -5.60
N ASP A 83 6.20 -2.56 -6.35
CA ASP A 83 6.40 -2.55 -7.81
C ASP A 83 7.88 -2.80 -8.16
N GLN A 84 8.13 -3.83 -8.96
CA GLN A 84 9.47 -4.25 -9.37
C GLN A 84 10.26 -3.13 -10.06
N SER A 85 9.60 -2.23 -10.79
CA SER A 85 10.25 -1.09 -11.42
C SER A 85 10.97 -0.17 -10.43
N LYS A 86 10.61 -0.25 -9.14
CA LYS A 86 11.16 0.58 -8.06
C LYS A 86 12.13 -0.18 -7.15
N THR A 87 12.22 -1.49 -7.30
CA THR A 87 13.01 -2.34 -6.40
C THR A 87 14.25 -2.95 -7.07
N ASN A 88 14.37 -2.86 -8.39
CA ASN A 88 15.54 -3.34 -9.11
C ASN A 88 16.81 -2.60 -8.69
N ILE A 89 17.93 -3.31 -8.60
CA ILE A 89 19.22 -2.78 -8.13
C ILE A 89 20.25 -2.78 -9.27
N PRO A 90 21.00 -1.68 -9.47
CA PRO A 90 20.96 -0.41 -8.76
C PRO A 90 19.73 0.43 -9.13
N HIS A 91 19.26 1.28 -8.20
CA HIS A 91 18.22 2.24 -8.48
C HIS A 91 18.83 3.60 -8.78
N ALA A 92 18.69 4.07 -10.01
CA ALA A 92 19.16 5.38 -10.42
C ALA A 92 18.05 6.21 -11.07
N ASN A 93 18.04 7.51 -10.82
CA ASN A 93 16.96 8.40 -11.26
C ASN A 93 17.00 8.73 -12.78
N CYS A 94 18.11 8.45 -13.46
CA CYS A 94 18.33 8.80 -14.86
C CYS A 94 18.99 7.63 -15.57
N LEU A 95 18.20 6.64 -15.98
CA LEU A 95 18.68 5.52 -16.76
C LEU A 95 17.90 5.45 -18.09
N SER A 96 18.62 5.18 -19.18
CA SER A 96 18.01 4.86 -20.46
C SER A 96 17.31 3.51 -20.37
N LYS A 97 16.32 3.27 -21.24
CA LYS A 97 15.60 1.97 -21.26
C LYS A 97 16.56 0.80 -21.49
N ASP A 98 17.63 1.00 -22.23
CA ASP A 98 18.61 -0.03 -22.58
C ASP A 98 19.49 -0.44 -21.39
N GLU A 99 19.72 0.46 -20.43
CA GLU A 99 20.51 0.16 -19.24
C GLU A 99 19.75 -0.67 -18.19
N THR A 100 18.40 -0.75 -18.30
CA THR A 100 17.58 -1.50 -17.35
C THR A 100 17.73 -3.02 -17.45
N TYR A 101 18.27 -3.54 -18.53
CA TYR A 101 18.52 -4.99 -18.74
C TYR A 101 19.62 -5.57 -17.85
N HIS A 102 20.47 -4.70 -17.28
CA HIS A 102 21.59 -5.10 -16.41
C HIS A 102 21.25 -5.09 -14.91
N PHE A 103 20.00 -4.77 -14.57
CA PHE A 103 19.60 -4.69 -13.17
C PHE A 103 19.31 -6.06 -12.57
N LEU A 104 19.76 -6.22 -11.33
CA LEU A 104 19.31 -7.33 -10.50
C LEU A 104 17.83 -7.14 -10.19
N ARG A 105 17.02 -7.99 -10.73
CA ARG A 105 15.58 -8.00 -10.44
C ARG A 105 15.37 -8.39 -8.99
N THR A 106 14.76 -7.48 -8.25
CA THR A 106 14.52 -7.64 -6.83
C THR A 106 13.03 -7.39 -6.57
N HIS A 107 12.41 -8.29 -5.83
CA HIS A 107 11.05 -8.12 -5.36
C HIS A 107 11.05 -7.95 -3.84
N ILE A 108 10.30 -6.99 -3.34
CA ILE A 108 10.17 -6.73 -1.91
C ILE A 108 8.70 -6.88 -1.54
N THR A 109 8.43 -7.78 -0.60
CA THR A 109 7.12 -7.91 0.03
C THR A 109 7.20 -7.32 1.42
N GLY A 110 6.42 -6.27 1.66
CA GLY A 110 6.28 -5.65 2.98
C GLY A 110 5.10 -6.24 3.73
N ALA A 111 5.23 -6.39 5.05
CA ALA A 111 4.10 -6.72 5.91
C ALA A 111 4.14 -5.91 7.21
N ILE A 112 2.96 -5.55 7.72
CA ILE A 112 2.80 -4.83 8.97
C ILE A 112 1.83 -5.60 9.86
N SER A 113 2.29 -5.99 11.05
CA SER A 113 1.44 -6.54 12.11
C SER A 113 1.12 -5.43 13.12
N HIS A 114 -0.13 -4.97 13.13
CA HIS A 114 -0.55 -3.83 13.96
C HIS A 114 -0.48 -4.16 15.45
N GLY A 115 -1.02 -5.32 15.85
CA GLY A 115 -1.04 -5.71 17.27
C GLY A 115 0.33 -5.94 17.88
N HIS A 116 1.31 -6.36 17.09
CA HIS A 116 2.67 -6.62 17.54
C HIS A 116 3.63 -5.45 17.29
N GLY A 117 3.18 -4.38 16.61
CA GLY A 117 4.03 -3.25 16.22
C GLY A 117 5.22 -3.65 15.34
N ARG A 118 5.14 -4.77 14.59
CA ARG A 118 6.24 -5.31 13.79
C ARG A 118 6.05 -5.03 12.31
N ILE A 119 7.16 -4.69 11.67
CA ILE A 119 7.27 -4.53 10.22
C ILE A 119 8.21 -5.62 9.71
N PHE A 120 7.76 -6.33 8.70
CA PHE A 120 8.53 -7.35 8.01
C PHE A 120 8.83 -6.88 6.59
N SER A 121 10.05 -7.16 6.12
CA SER A 121 10.46 -6.94 4.74
C SER A 121 11.08 -8.23 4.24
N VAL A 122 10.44 -8.86 3.27
CA VAL A 122 10.91 -10.08 2.62
C VAL A 122 11.44 -9.71 1.25
N ILE A 123 12.72 -10.00 1.01
CA ILE A 123 13.41 -9.68 -0.23
C ILE A 123 13.62 -10.97 -1.00
N ASP A 124 13.12 -11.02 -2.23
CA ASP A 124 13.36 -12.10 -3.16
C ASP A 124 14.10 -11.59 -4.41
N LEU A 125 15.12 -12.34 -4.84
CA LEU A 125 15.91 -12.03 -6.02
C LEU A 125 15.36 -12.75 -7.28
N MET A 126 14.07 -12.89 -7.38
CA MET A 126 13.37 -13.56 -8.50
C MET A 126 13.77 -15.02 -8.69
N ARG A 127 14.17 -15.70 -7.61
CA ARG A 127 14.49 -17.13 -7.63
C ARG A 127 13.26 -18.01 -7.59
N TRP A 128 12.15 -17.48 -7.15
CA TRP A 128 10.89 -18.19 -6.99
C TRP A 128 9.80 -17.54 -7.86
N PRO A 129 8.86 -18.32 -8.38
CA PRO A 129 7.70 -17.75 -9.08
C PRO A 129 6.92 -16.82 -8.16
N HIS A 130 6.50 -15.67 -8.69
CA HIS A 130 5.67 -14.70 -7.97
C HIS A 130 4.19 -15.11 -8.06
N ASP A 131 3.86 -16.16 -7.36
CA ASP A 131 2.51 -16.73 -7.31
C ASP A 131 1.95 -16.73 -5.87
N SER A 132 0.80 -17.35 -5.71
CA SER A 132 0.16 -17.52 -4.40
C SER A 132 1.01 -18.34 -3.41
N ASN A 133 1.86 -19.27 -3.89
CA ASN A 133 2.71 -20.08 -3.02
C ASN A 133 3.79 -19.23 -2.36
N LEU A 134 4.38 -18.27 -3.09
CA LEU A 134 5.33 -17.32 -2.51
C LEU A 134 4.63 -16.50 -1.41
N THR A 135 3.43 -15.97 -1.69
CA THR A 135 2.64 -15.20 -0.72
C THR A 135 2.32 -16.02 0.54
N LEU A 136 1.90 -17.27 0.37
CA LEU A 136 1.63 -18.19 1.48
C LEU A 136 2.88 -18.51 2.28
N SER A 137 4.03 -18.69 1.62
CA SER A 137 5.32 -18.94 2.28
C SER A 137 5.76 -17.74 3.12
N VAL A 138 5.58 -16.52 2.60
CA VAL A 138 5.84 -15.29 3.34
C VAL A 138 4.93 -15.18 4.57
N LEU A 139 3.63 -15.45 4.42
CA LEU A 139 2.67 -15.45 5.52
C LEU A 139 3.04 -16.48 6.59
N LEU A 140 3.36 -17.70 6.20
CA LEU A 140 3.78 -18.75 7.12
C LEU A 140 5.01 -18.33 7.92
N ARG A 141 6.00 -17.74 7.24
CA ARG A 141 7.22 -17.24 7.92
C ARG A 141 6.88 -16.15 8.94
N ILE A 142 6.01 -15.22 8.57
CA ILE A 142 5.57 -14.15 9.49
C ILE A 142 4.85 -14.75 10.71
N PHE A 143 3.96 -15.73 10.51
CA PHE A 143 3.27 -16.40 11.62
C PHE A 143 4.23 -17.13 12.56
N LEU A 144 5.22 -17.84 12.00
CA LEU A 144 6.26 -18.49 12.81
C LEU A 144 7.11 -17.50 13.61
N ASP A 145 7.38 -16.32 13.05
CA ASP A 145 8.13 -15.28 13.76
C ASP A 145 7.28 -14.57 14.82
N LEU A 146 5.98 -14.41 14.59
CA LEU A 146 5.04 -13.86 15.57
C LEU A 146 4.72 -14.84 16.70
N SER A 147 4.72 -16.15 16.45
CA SER A 147 4.44 -17.17 17.47
C SER A 147 5.54 -17.34 18.53
N LYS A 148 6.70 -16.72 18.32
CA LYS A 148 7.84 -16.75 19.27
C LYS A 148 7.79 -15.62 20.30
N VAL A 149 6.77 -14.75 20.22
CA VAL A 149 6.58 -13.58 21.09
C VAL A 149 5.49 -13.83 22.09
#